data_5bede615f00a908d54f198e7542c645c
#
_entry.id   5bede615f00a908d54f198e7542c645c
#
_cell.length_a   1.000
_cell.length_b   1.000
_cell.length_c   1.000
_cell.angle_alpha   90.00
_cell.angle_beta   90.00
_cell.angle_gamma   90.00
#
_symmetry.space_group_name_H-M   'P 1'
#
loop_
_entity.id
_entity.type
_entity.pdbx_description
1 polymer ?
#
loop_
_entity_poly.entity_id
_entity_poly.type
_entity_poly.pdbx_seq_one_letter_code
_entity_poly.pdbx_strand_id
1 'polypeptide(L)'
;MSGSALLRDPIKYVRDRAKARYKKGSHCEICGSTENLDFHHYYTMTPLFNKWCKDKGYTVKVVDDILAIRDEFIAEEEDKVYSQTVTLCHDHHMKLHSVYGKDPALTTAEKQRNWVRIQKEKYEARKLAS
;
A
#
# COMPACT_ATOMS: atom_id res chain seq x y z
N MET A 1 -20.80 18.76 -20.40
CA MET A 1 -20.91 17.46 -19.91
C MET A 1 -20.01 17.19 -18.72
N SER A 2 -20.50 16.45 -17.85
CA SER A 2 -19.81 16.15 -16.62
C SER A 2 -18.54 15.35 -16.84
N GLY A 3 -17.71 15.24 -15.82
CA GLY A 3 -16.53 14.41 -15.83
C GLY A 3 -16.81 12.92 -15.63
N SER A 4 -17.96 12.42 -16.05
CA SER A 4 -18.42 11.07 -15.79
C SER A 4 -17.82 10.05 -16.75
N ALA A 5 -16.51 9.90 -16.73
CA ALA A 5 -15.83 8.87 -17.51
C ALA A 5 -15.96 7.51 -16.81
N LEU A 6 -15.95 6.44 -17.62
CA LEU A 6 -15.94 5.08 -17.09
C LEU A 6 -14.61 4.81 -16.38
N LEU A 7 -14.68 4.09 -15.27
CA LEU A 7 -13.51 3.75 -14.47
C LEU A 7 -12.81 2.52 -15.03
N ARG A 8 -11.51 2.66 -15.28
CA ARG A 8 -10.64 1.53 -15.65
C ARG A 8 -9.77 1.11 -14.46
N ASP A 9 -9.31 2.10 -13.69
CA ASP A 9 -8.51 1.85 -12.49
C ASP A 9 -8.97 2.86 -11.42
N PRO A 10 -10.04 2.55 -10.70
CA PRO A 10 -10.61 3.48 -9.72
C PRO A 10 -9.65 3.85 -8.60
N ILE A 11 -8.78 2.91 -8.20
CA ILE A 11 -7.86 3.16 -7.10
C ILE A 11 -6.81 4.21 -7.43
N LYS A 12 -6.56 4.46 -8.70
CA LYS A 12 -5.60 5.50 -9.11
C LYS A 12 -5.95 6.86 -8.50
N TYR A 13 -7.22 7.22 -8.52
CA TYR A 13 -7.68 8.52 -8.01
C TYR A 13 -7.53 8.60 -6.49
N VAL A 14 -7.71 7.49 -5.80
CA VAL A 14 -7.50 7.41 -4.37
C VAL A 14 -5.99 7.51 -4.04
N ARG A 15 -5.15 6.74 -4.74
CA ARG A 15 -3.71 6.77 -4.55
C ARG A 15 -3.12 8.15 -4.82
N ASP A 16 -3.54 8.78 -5.92
CA ASP A 16 -3.05 10.11 -6.29
C ASP A 16 -3.33 11.13 -5.19
N ARG A 17 -4.50 11.03 -4.57
CA ARG A 17 -4.86 11.92 -3.46
C ARG A 17 -4.07 11.59 -2.20
N ALA A 18 -3.94 10.31 -1.86
CA ALA A 18 -3.29 9.87 -0.64
C ALA A 18 -1.77 10.11 -0.66
N LYS A 19 -1.12 9.91 -1.80
CA LYS A 19 0.34 9.93 -1.87
C LYS A 19 0.98 11.28 -1.55
N ALA A 20 0.22 12.36 -1.61
CA ALA A 20 0.73 13.68 -1.23
C ALA A 20 1.19 13.72 0.23
N ARG A 21 0.68 12.84 1.08
CA ARG A 21 1.01 12.76 2.50
C ARG A 21 1.84 11.54 2.86
N TYR A 22 2.31 10.77 1.87
CA TYR A 22 3.16 9.61 2.16
C TYR A 22 4.51 10.09 2.70
N LYS A 23 4.95 9.46 3.77
CA LYS A 23 6.27 9.71 4.36
C LYS A 23 7.13 8.47 4.19
N LYS A 24 7.79 8.42 3.04
CA LYS A 24 8.73 7.34 2.74
C LYS A 24 9.93 7.47 3.67
N GLY A 25 10.38 6.36 4.23
CA GLY A 25 11.58 6.33 5.06
C GLY A 25 12.84 6.61 4.24
N SER A 26 13.95 6.85 4.92
CA SER A 26 15.21 7.19 4.28
C SER A 26 15.96 5.98 3.71
N HIS A 27 15.56 4.77 4.08
CA HIS A 27 16.27 3.56 3.67
C HIS A 27 15.33 2.35 3.71
N CYS A 28 15.74 1.29 3.01
CA CYS A 28 15.01 0.02 3.02
C CYS A 28 15.04 -0.58 4.42
N GLU A 29 13.89 -0.98 4.94
CA GLU A 29 13.76 -1.59 6.26
C GLU A 29 14.56 -2.90 6.36
N ILE A 30 14.71 -3.64 5.26
CA ILE A 30 15.40 -4.93 5.27
C ILE A 30 16.91 -4.79 5.15
N CYS A 31 17.40 -4.08 4.13
CA CYS A 31 18.83 -4.06 3.79
C CYS A 31 19.50 -2.70 3.98
N GLY A 32 18.76 -1.67 4.32
CA GLY A 32 19.33 -0.35 4.54
C GLY A 32 19.68 0.43 3.28
N SER A 33 19.38 -0.09 2.09
CA SER A 33 19.65 0.63 0.85
C SER A 33 18.93 1.96 0.84
N THR A 34 19.57 2.98 0.30
CA THR A 34 19.00 4.33 0.18
C THR A 34 18.50 4.63 -1.24
N GLU A 35 18.60 3.66 -2.16
CA GLU A 35 18.27 3.83 -3.56
C GLU A 35 17.03 3.04 -3.94
N ASN A 36 16.26 3.57 -4.90
CA ASN A 36 15.08 2.93 -5.47
C ASN A 36 14.10 2.46 -4.39
N LEU A 37 13.71 3.40 -3.53
CA LEU A 37 12.84 3.10 -2.41
C LEU A 37 11.37 3.17 -2.81
N ASP A 38 10.61 2.15 -2.41
CA ASP A 38 9.17 2.07 -2.63
C ASP A 38 8.43 2.15 -1.30
N PHE A 39 7.21 2.70 -1.35
CA PHE A 39 6.32 2.79 -0.20
C PHE A 39 5.32 1.65 -0.28
N HIS A 40 5.39 0.68 0.63
CA HIS A 40 4.54 -0.50 0.61
C HIS A 40 3.44 -0.42 1.67
N HIS A 41 2.20 -0.66 1.26
CA HIS A 41 1.06 -0.77 2.16
C HIS A 41 0.86 -2.22 2.55
N TYR A 42 0.87 -2.53 3.85
CA TYR A 42 0.53 -3.88 4.32
C TYR A 42 -0.93 -4.20 4.05
N TYR A 43 -1.80 -3.18 4.12
CA TYR A 43 -3.19 -3.31 3.70
C TYR A 43 -3.30 -2.76 2.28
N THR A 44 -3.37 -3.67 1.31
CA THR A 44 -3.42 -3.31 -0.11
C THR A 44 -4.56 -2.33 -0.38
N MET A 45 -4.26 -1.23 -1.05
CA MET A 45 -5.22 -0.12 -1.24
C MET A 45 -6.49 -0.55 -1.99
N THR A 46 -6.36 -1.32 -3.06
CA THR A 46 -7.52 -1.72 -3.87
C THR A 46 -8.53 -2.53 -3.07
N PRO A 47 -8.16 -3.68 -2.44
CA PRO A 47 -9.14 -4.41 -1.63
C PRO A 47 -9.60 -3.62 -0.41
N LEU A 48 -8.77 -2.77 0.16
CA LEU A 48 -9.17 -1.94 1.30
C LEU A 48 -10.28 -0.97 0.90
N PHE A 49 -10.09 -0.26 -0.22
CA PHE A 49 -11.08 0.68 -0.72
C PHE A 49 -12.39 -0.03 -1.10
N ASN A 50 -12.27 -1.18 -1.78
CA ASN A 50 -13.45 -1.93 -2.20
C ASN A 50 -14.26 -2.42 -0.99
N LYS A 51 -13.57 -2.92 0.05
CA LYS A 51 -14.24 -3.35 1.28
C LYS A 51 -14.90 -2.17 1.98
N TRP A 52 -14.20 -1.05 2.08
CA TRP A 52 -14.74 0.16 2.71
C TRP A 52 -16.00 0.65 1.98
N CYS A 53 -15.97 0.69 0.65
CA CYS A 53 -17.15 1.08 -0.14
C CYS A 53 -18.32 0.14 0.12
N LYS A 54 -18.07 -1.17 0.14
CA LYS A 54 -19.10 -2.16 0.40
C LYS A 54 -19.71 -1.96 1.78
N ASP A 55 -18.87 -1.76 2.80
CA ASP A 55 -19.32 -1.58 4.17
C ASP A 55 -20.14 -0.30 4.33
N LYS A 56 -19.80 0.75 3.57
CA LYS A 56 -20.54 2.03 3.58
C LYS A 56 -21.79 2.00 2.70
N GLY A 57 -21.92 1.00 1.84
CA GLY A 57 -23.01 0.96 0.87
C GLY A 57 -22.80 1.88 -0.32
N TYR A 58 -21.56 2.27 -0.59
CA TYR A 58 -21.24 3.13 -1.73
C TYR A 58 -21.03 2.31 -2.99
N THR A 59 -21.61 2.78 -4.10
CA THR A 59 -21.41 2.18 -5.43
C THR A 59 -20.60 3.15 -6.27
N VAL A 60 -19.51 2.64 -6.86
CA VAL A 60 -18.59 3.43 -7.68
C VAL A 60 -18.70 2.99 -9.13
N LYS A 61 -19.21 3.87 -10.00
CA LYS A 61 -19.39 3.57 -11.42
C LYS A 61 -18.60 4.50 -12.33
N VAL A 62 -18.41 5.75 -11.90
CA VAL A 62 -17.71 6.78 -12.69
C VAL A 62 -16.72 7.52 -11.80
N VAL A 63 -15.82 8.27 -12.42
CA VAL A 63 -14.78 9.03 -11.70
C VAL A 63 -15.36 9.94 -10.62
N ASP A 64 -16.47 10.63 -10.93
CA ASP A 64 -17.08 11.55 -9.99
C ASP A 64 -17.47 10.87 -8.67
N ASP A 65 -17.87 9.61 -8.73
CA ASP A 65 -18.21 8.86 -7.53
C ASP A 65 -17.00 8.76 -6.58
N ILE A 66 -15.82 8.50 -7.13
CA ILE A 66 -14.59 8.40 -6.34
C ILE A 66 -14.18 9.76 -5.80
N LEU A 67 -14.21 10.79 -6.63
CA LEU A 67 -13.82 12.13 -6.19
C LEU A 67 -14.68 12.62 -5.03
N ALA A 68 -15.94 12.15 -4.96
CA ALA A 68 -16.85 12.53 -3.90
C ALA A 68 -16.54 11.85 -2.56
N ILE A 69 -15.93 10.66 -2.56
CA ILE A 69 -15.77 9.84 -1.33
C ILE A 69 -14.33 9.57 -0.93
N ARG A 70 -13.35 9.84 -1.80
CA ARG A 70 -11.95 9.47 -1.52
C ARG A 70 -11.37 10.11 -0.27
N ASP A 71 -11.75 11.35 0.04
CA ASP A 71 -11.25 12.04 1.24
C ASP A 71 -11.83 11.41 2.52
N GLU A 72 -13.08 11.01 2.46
CA GLU A 72 -13.72 10.28 3.56
C GLU A 72 -13.01 8.96 3.82
N PHE A 73 -12.74 8.20 2.76
CA PHE A 73 -12.01 6.94 2.85
C PHE A 73 -10.64 7.15 3.49
N ILE A 74 -9.88 8.10 2.99
CA ILE A 74 -8.51 8.38 3.49
C ILE A 74 -8.56 8.76 4.97
N ALA A 75 -9.53 9.57 5.37
CA ALA A 75 -9.67 9.98 6.77
C ALA A 75 -10.05 8.82 7.68
N GLU A 76 -11.00 7.99 7.25
CA GLU A 76 -11.46 6.86 8.08
C GLU A 76 -10.44 5.73 8.14
N GLU A 77 -9.67 5.51 7.08
CA GLU A 77 -8.66 4.45 7.01
C GLU A 77 -7.24 4.99 7.13
N GLU A 78 -7.10 6.14 7.78
CA GLU A 78 -5.81 6.85 7.89
C GLU A 78 -4.68 5.95 8.41
N ASP A 79 -4.94 5.16 9.45
CA ASP A 79 -3.93 4.26 10.01
C ASP A 79 -3.42 3.25 8.97
N LYS A 80 -4.34 2.60 8.26
CA LYS A 80 -3.97 1.60 7.25
C LYS A 80 -3.31 2.23 6.03
N VAL A 81 -3.69 3.45 5.68
CA VAL A 81 -3.14 4.15 4.51
C VAL A 81 -1.75 4.73 4.80
N TYR A 82 -1.52 5.24 5.99
CA TYR A 82 -0.29 5.99 6.30
C TYR A 82 0.61 5.31 7.32
N SER A 83 0.07 4.61 8.31
CA SER A 83 0.86 4.04 9.39
C SER A 83 1.22 2.57 9.18
N GLN A 84 0.31 1.78 8.62
CA GLN A 84 0.54 0.36 8.37
C GLN A 84 1.27 0.18 7.04
N THR A 85 2.49 0.71 6.98
CA THR A 85 3.29 0.79 5.75
C THR A 85 4.74 0.51 6.09
N VAL A 86 5.54 0.28 5.05
CA VAL A 86 6.98 0.08 5.19
C VAL A 86 7.69 0.60 3.95
N THR A 87 8.91 1.12 4.13
CA THR A 87 9.78 1.51 3.02
C THR A 87 10.70 0.35 2.68
N LEU A 88 10.69 -0.08 1.43
CA LEU A 88 11.52 -1.17 0.93
C LEU A 88 12.23 -0.71 -0.35
N CYS A 89 13.45 -1.19 -0.57
CA CYS A 89 14.05 -1.02 -1.88
C CYS A 89 13.23 -1.82 -2.90
N HIS A 90 13.32 -1.45 -4.16
CA HIS A 90 12.53 -2.08 -5.21
C HIS A 90 12.70 -3.60 -5.23
N ASP A 91 13.94 -4.10 -5.09
CA ASP A 91 14.21 -5.53 -5.11
C ASP A 91 13.48 -6.27 -3.98
N HIS A 92 13.55 -5.77 -2.76
CA HIS A 92 12.87 -6.41 -1.63
C HIS A 92 11.34 -6.25 -1.72
N HIS A 93 10.86 -5.15 -2.28
CA HIS A 93 9.45 -4.96 -2.54
C HIS A 93 8.93 -5.99 -3.55
N MET A 94 9.69 -6.23 -4.62
CA MET A 94 9.33 -7.26 -5.61
C MET A 94 9.36 -8.65 -5.01
N LYS A 95 10.32 -8.94 -4.11
CA LYS A 95 10.36 -10.23 -3.41
C LYS A 95 9.13 -10.43 -2.54
N LEU A 96 8.70 -9.40 -1.83
CA LEU A 96 7.48 -9.46 -1.02
C LEU A 96 6.28 -9.83 -1.90
N HIS A 97 6.14 -9.15 -3.04
CA HIS A 97 5.04 -9.42 -3.96
C HIS A 97 5.15 -10.78 -4.63
N SER A 98 6.35 -11.36 -4.74
CA SER A 98 6.50 -12.73 -5.26
C SER A 98 5.94 -13.76 -4.28
N VAL A 99 5.93 -13.45 -2.99
CA VAL A 99 5.38 -14.31 -1.94
C VAL A 99 3.87 -14.13 -1.79
N TYR A 100 3.40 -12.88 -1.76
CA TYR A 100 2.01 -12.56 -1.42
C TYR A 100 1.14 -12.16 -2.60
N GLY A 101 1.72 -12.08 -3.80
CA GLY A 101 1.00 -11.71 -5.01
C GLY A 101 1.02 -10.21 -5.30
N LYS A 102 0.48 -9.85 -6.45
CA LYS A 102 0.44 -8.46 -6.92
C LYS A 102 -0.42 -7.59 -5.98
N ASP A 103 -1.57 -8.11 -5.58
CA ASP A 103 -2.50 -7.42 -4.69
C ASP A 103 -2.73 -8.30 -3.45
N PRO A 104 -1.81 -8.28 -2.47
CA PRO A 104 -1.94 -9.13 -1.29
C PRO A 104 -3.27 -8.96 -0.59
N ALA A 105 -3.87 -10.07 -0.17
CA ALA A 105 -5.13 -10.05 0.54
C ALA A 105 -5.00 -9.29 1.87
N LEU A 106 -6.04 -8.61 2.28
CA LEU A 106 -6.05 -7.83 3.54
C LEU A 106 -5.71 -8.71 4.75
N THR A 107 -6.12 -9.98 4.72
CA THR A 107 -5.85 -10.93 5.80
C THR A 107 -4.38 -11.28 5.95
N THR A 108 -3.53 -10.93 4.98
CA THR A 108 -2.10 -11.25 5.03
C THR A 108 -1.23 -10.12 5.60
N ALA A 109 -1.82 -9.00 6.03
CA ALA A 109 -1.05 -7.85 6.49
C ALA A 109 -0.03 -8.20 7.56
N GLU A 110 -0.41 -8.96 8.60
CA GLU A 110 0.50 -9.35 9.67
C GLU A 110 1.55 -10.35 9.18
N LYS A 111 1.19 -11.25 8.26
CA LYS A 111 2.15 -12.17 7.64
C LYS A 111 3.20 -11.42 6.85
N GLN A 112 2.80 -10.40 6.11
CA GLN A 112 3.73 -9.54 5.37
C GLN A 112 4.68 -8.83 6.33
N ARG A 113 4.17 -8.29 7.41
CA ARG A 113 4.98 -7.61 8.43
C ARG A 113 6.01 -8.56 9.03
N ASN A 114 5.60 -9.77 9.36
CA ASN A 114 6.50 -10.80 9.86
C ASN A 114 7.56 -11.19 8.83
N TRP A 115 7.16 -11.30 7.57
CA TRP A 115 8.10 -11.61 6.49
C TRP A 115 9.20 -10.55 6.41
N VAL A 116 8.82 -9.27 6.46
CA VAL A 116 9.79 -8.16 6.44
C VAL A 116 10.74 -8.26 7.63
N ARG A 117 10.22 -8.51 8.83
CA ARG A 117 11.03 -8.67 10.05
C ARG A 117 12.03 -9.82 9.91
N ILE A 118 11.56 -10.97 9.43
CA ILE A 118 12.41 -12.15 9.23
C ILE A 118 13.51 -11.89 8.20
N GLN A 119 13.16 -11.24 7.09
CA GLN A 119 14.15 -10.91 6.05
C GLN A 119 15.21 -9.94 6.60
N LYS A 120 14.79 -8.97 7.40
CA LYS A 120 15.71 -8.04 8.04
C LYS A 120 16.68 -8.78 8.96
N GLU A 121 16.17 -9.68 9.80
CA GLU A 121 16.99 -10.48 10.70
C GLU A 121 17.99 -11.34 9.94
N LYS A 122 17.55 -11.98 8.86
CA LYS A 122 18.43 -12.79 7.99
C LYS A 122 19.51 -11.94 7.34
N TYR A 123 19.16 -10.75 6.89
CA TYR A 123 20.11 -9.83 6.27
C TYR A 123 21.19 -9.40 7.28
N GLU A 124 20.76 -9.02 8.48
CA GLU A 124 21.66 -8.61 9.54
C GLU A 124 22.59 -9.75 9.98
N ALA A 125 22.06 -10.97 10.06
CA ALA A 125 22.87 -12.15 10.40
C ALA A 125 23.95 -12.42 9.38
N ARG A 126 23.62 -12.33 8.07
CA ARG A 126 24.61 -12.49 6.99
C ARG A 126 25.68 -11.40 7.02
N LYS A 127 25.27 -10.17 7.31
CA LYS A 127 26.18 -9.04 7.41
C LYS A 127 27.18 -9.23 8.54
N LEU A 128 26.73 -9.73 9.69
CA LEU A 128 27.59 -10.00 10.85
C LEU A 128 28.53 -11.18 10.59
N ALA A 129 28.14 -12.14 9.75
CA ALA A 129 28.93 -13.32 9.44
C ALA A 129 30.01 -13.06 8.39
N SER A 130 29.92 -11.95 7.65
CA SER A 130 30.87 -11.64 6.58
C SER A 130 32.14 -10.93 7.06
#